data_3118a54555825f1f7d820d04009919e1
#
_entry.id   3118a54555825f1f7d820d04009919e1
#
_cell.length_a   1.000
_cell.length_b   1.000
_cell.length_c   1.000
_cell.angle_alpha   90.00
_cell.angle_beta   90.00
_cell.angle_gamma   90.00
#
_symmetry.space_group_name_H-M   'P 1'
#
loop_
_entity.id
_entity.type
_entity.pdbx_description
1 polymer ?
#
loop_
_entity_poly.entity_id
_entity_poly.type
_entity_poly.pdbx_seq_one_letter_code
_entity_poly.pdbx_strand_id
1 'polypeptide(L)'
;DLKELNGQRGFVIAPFRIDKSCPIVLIQSDRTGQPLPMEIVAEEEQDLQSYPEESFHTLCTGKYATCFHTFIEALRDATFDKLVLSRSLTIGKNPEFSPSAVFRAACQRYIHSYIYLCYTPQTGVWLGSTPEIILSGEKNEWNTVALAGTQPLQNGKLPQVWDDKNRQEQDYV
;
A
#
# COMPACT_ATOMS: atom_id res chain seq x y z
N ASP A 1 -23.41 2.25 -4.14
CA ASP A 1 -23.27 1.39 -5.31
C ASP A 1 -22.16 1.96 -6.22
N LEU A 2 -21.40 1.09 -6.90
CA LEU A 2 -20.37 1.52 -7.85
C LEU A 2 -20.93 2.43 -8.96
N LYS A 3 -22.16 2.22 -9.37
CA LYS A 3 -22.82 3.05 -10.37
C LYS A 3 -23.06 4.50 -9.91
N GLU A 4 -23.18 4.71 -8.61
CA GLU A 4 -23.39 6.05 -8.04
C GLU A 4 -22.10 6.90 -8.09
N LEU A 5 -20.93 6.27 -8.31
CA LEU A 5 -19.68 6.96 -8.50
C LEU A 5 -19.50 7.56 -9.89
N ASN A 6 -20.33 7.15 -10.86
CA ASN A 6 -20.23 7.64 -12.24
C ASN A 6 -20.44 9.16 -12.31
N GLY A 7 -19.45 9.85 -12.88
CA GLY A 7 -19.44 11.32 -12.97
C GLY A 7 -19.08 12.04 -11.67
N GLN A 8 -18.86 11.32 -10.58
CA GLN A 8 -18.40 11.91 -9.32
C GLN A 8 -16.89 12.14 -9.33
N ARG A 9 -16.47 13.16 -8.59
CA ARG A 9 -15.05 13.48 -8.39
C ARG A 9 -14.72 13.39 -6.90
N GLY A 10 -13.59 12.79 -6.56
CA GLY A 10 -13.14 12.69 -5.18
C GLY A 10 -12.19 11.53 -4.96
N PHE A 11 -11.82 11.34 -3.71
CA PHE A 11 -11.05 10.20 -3.25
C PHE A 11 -12.00 9.09 -2.81
N VAL A 12 -11.82 7.88 -3.35
CA VAL A 12 -12.71 6.74 -3.08
C VAL A 12 -11.98 5.73 -2.21
N ILE A 13 -12.63 5.34 -1.11
CA ILE A 13 -12.23 4.18 -0.32
C ILE A 13 -13.25 3.07 -0.60
N ALA A 14 -12.78 2.00 -1.23
CA ALA A 14 -13.62 0.86 -1.57
C ALA A 14 -13.08 -0.42 -0.94
N PRO A 15 -13.88 -1.17 -0.19
CA PRO A 15 -13.49 -2.48 0.30
C PRO A 15 -13.50 -3.49 -0.85
N PHE A 16 -12.73 -4.56 -0.70
CA PHE A 16 -12.74 -5.67 -1.67
C PHE A 16 -14.14 -6.29 -1.80
N ARG A 17 -14.86 -6.43 -0.67
CA ARG A 17 -16.25 -6.88 -0.64
C ARG A 17 -17.11 -5.81 -0.01
N ILE A 18 -18.03 -5.30 -0.80
CA ILE A 18 -18.95 -4.23 -0.38
C ILE A 18 -20.13 -4.84 0.36
N ASP A 19 -20.40 -4.38 1.56
CA ASP A 19 -21.60 -4.69 2.34
C ASP A 19 -22.05 -3.48 3.19
N LYS A 20 -23.12 -3.67 3.96
CA LYS A 20 -23.68 -2.58 4.80
C LYS A 20 -22.72 -2.13 5.92
N SER A 21 -21.88 -3.04 6.43
CA SER A 21 -20.89 -2.73 7.47
C SER A 21 -19.61 -2.14 6.89
N CYS A 22 -19.36 -2.35 5.60
CA CYS A 22 -18.18 -1.90 4.89
C CYS A 22 -18.56 -1.28 3.53
N PRO A 23 -19.15 -0.07 3.54
CA PRO A 23 -19.61 0.60 2.33
C PRO A 23 -18.45 1.24 1.55
N ILE A 24 -18.70 1.57 0.29
CA ILE A 24 -17.85 2.50 -0.46
C ILE A 24 -18.01 3.90 0.13
N VAL A 25 -16.90 4.58 0.36
CA VAL A 25 -16.86 5.97 0.83
C VAL A 25 -16.25 6.84 -0.25
N LEU A 26 -16.95 7.90 -0.66
CA LEU A 26 -16.45 8.95 -1.54
C LEU A 26 -16.19 10.20 -0.71
N ILE A 27 -14.94 10.66 -0.69
CA ILE A 27 -14.55 11.93 -0.08
C ILE A 27 -14.46 12.95 -1.21
N GLN A 28 -15.44 13.86 -1.26
CA GLN A 28 -15.48 14.93 -2.25
C GLN A 28 -14.60 16.09 -1.76
N SER A 29 -13.92 16.74 -2.72
CA SER A 29 -13.14 17.93 -2.43
C SER A 29 -14.09 19.13 -2.25
N ASP A 30 -14.07 19.75 -1.08
CA ASP A 30 -14.74 21.01 -0.79
C ASP A 30 -13.86 22.24 -1.07
N ARG A 31 -12.57 22.01 -1.29
CA ARG A 31 -11.58 23.02 -1.69
C ARG A 31 -10.66 22.44 -2.77
N THR A 32 -10.69 23.05 -3.94
CA THR A 32 -9.63 22.93 -4.95
C THR A 32 -8.67 24.08 -4.72
N GLY A 33 -7.70 23.89 -3.88
CA GLY A 33 -6.78 24.95 -3.51
C GLY A 33 -5.32 24.53 -3.72
N GLN A 34 -4.47 25.53 -3.61
CA GLN A 34 -3.02 25.36 -3.69
C GLN A 34 -2.56 24.24 -2.74
N PRO A 35 -1.48 23.51 -3.11
CA PRO A 35 -0.83 22.58 -2.19
C PRO A 35 -0.62 23.27 -0.86
N LEU A 36 -0.95 22.59 0.24
CA LEU A 36 -0.56 23.07 1.57
C LEU A 36 0.93 23.35 1.53
N PRO A 37 1.38 24.56 1.95
CA PRO A 37 2.80 24.82 2.04
C PRO A 37 3.40 23.72 2.90
N MET A 38 4.21 22.88 2.28
CA MET A 38 5.03 21.93 3.02
C MET A 38 6.16 22.76 3.62
N GLU A 39 5.91 23.37 4.78
CA GLU A 39 7.01 23.85 5.60
C GLU A 39 7.91 22.64 5.86
N ILE A 40 9.08 22.71 5.29
CA ILE A 40 10.16 21.76 5.55
C ILE A 40 10.57 22.03 6.98
N VAL A 41 9.91 21.38 7.92
CA VAL A 41 10.48 21.25 9.26
C VAL A 41 11.66 20.30 9.05
N ALA A 42 12.86 20.84 9.06
CA ALA A 42 14.08 20.06 9.19
C ALA A 42 14.01 19.40 10.58
N GLU A 43 13.31 18.29 10.67
CA GLU A 43 13.42 17.40 11.81
C GLU A 43 14.78 16.73 11.68
N GLU A 44 15.63 16.95 12.69
CA GLU A 44 16.83 16.16 12.90
C GLU A 44 16.49 14.70 12.65
N GLU A 45 17.32 14.01 11.88
CA GLU A 45 17.23 12.55 11.67
C GLU A 45 17.25 11.88 13.04
N GLN A 46 16.08 11.73 13.66
CA GLN A 46 15.96 10.83 14.78
C GLN A 46 16.13 9.43 14.20
N ASP A 47 17.22 8.79 14.59
CA ASP A 47 17.51 7.39 14.35
C ASP A 47 16.21 6.60 14.44
N LEU A 48 15.76 6.08 13.32
CA LEU A 48 14.70 5.08 13.27
C LEU A 48 15.22 3.90 14.08
N GLN A 49 14.88 3.87 15.36
CA GLN A 49 15.16 2.72 16.21
C GLN A 49 14.66 1.49 15.45
N SER A 50 15.61 0.68 15.02
CA SER A 50 15.34 -0.61 14.41
C SER A 50 14.40 -1.38 15.35
N TYR A 51 13.22 -1.74 14.84
CA TYR A 51 12.33 -2.64 15.57
C TYR A 51 13.12 -3.91 15.90
N PRO A 52 13.08 -4.41 17.15
CA PRO A 52 13.80 -5.61 17.51
C PRO A 52 13.38 -6.76 16.59
N GLU A 53 14.35 -7.43 15.97
CA GLU A 53 14.12 -8.61 15.10
C GLU A 53 13.30 -9.72 15.80
N GLU A 54 13.40 -9.82 17.11
CA GLU A 54 12.62 -10.75 17.93
C GLU A 54 11.10 -10.59 17.80
N SER A 55 10.59 -9.40 17.47
CA SER A 55 9.17 -9.17 17.26
C SER A 55 8.64 -9.89 16.01
N PHE A 56 9.47 -10.18 15.02
CA PHE A 56 9.05 -10.85 13.79
C PHE A 56 8.95 -12.37 13.94
N HIS A 57 9.79 -13.00 14.75
CA HIS A 57 9.76 -14.45 14.96
C HIS A 57 8.52 -14.93 15.71
N THR A 58 8.06 -14.18 16.69
CA THR A 58 6.85 -14.52 17.48
C THR A 58 5.55 -14.42 16.67
N LEU A 59 5.55 -13.65 15.56
CA LEU A 59 4.39 -13.45 14.69
C LEU A 59 4.13 -14.58 13.69
N CYS A 60 5.08 -15.51 13.53
CA CYS A 60 4.93 -16.68 12.64
C CYS A 60 4.26 -17.88 13.31
N THR A 61 3.92 -17.79 14.59
CA THR A 61 3.23 -18.86 15.34
C THR A 61 1.72 -18.65 15.32
N GLY A 62 0.96 -19.72 15.09
CA GLY A 62 -0.50 -19.72 15.15
C GLY A 62 -1.20 -19.67 13.79
N LYS A 63 -2.28 -18.92 13.70
CA LYS A 63 -3.20 -18.91 12.53
C LYS A 63 -2.53 -18.61 11.19
N TYR A 64 -1.53 -17.73 11.16
CA TYR A 64 -0.82 -17.42 9.92
C TYR A 64 -0.03 -18.61 9.39
N ALA A 65 0.68 -19.32 10.27
CA ALA A 65 1.45 -20.51 9.88
C ALA A 65 0.51 -21.62 9.34
N THR A 66 -0.63 -21.82 9.98
CA THR A 66 -1.66 -22.78 9.50
C THR A 66 -2.16 -22.39 8.10
N CYS A 67 -2.55 -21.13 7.91
CA CYS A 67 -2.97 -20.63 6.58
C CYS A 67 -1.86 -20.76 5.53
N PHE A 68 -0.62 -20.46 5.92
CA PHE A 68 0.54 -20.60 5.02
C PHE A 68 0.72 -22.05 4.54
N HIS A 69 0.62 -23.03 5.45
CA HIS A 69 0.71 -24.43 5.07
C HIS A 69 -0.40 -24.84 4.10
N THR A 70 -1.66 -24.45 4.39
CA THR A 70 -2.78 -24.74 3.49
C THR A 70 -2.58 -24.11 2.10
N PHE A 71 -2.04 -22.88 2.02
CA PHE A 71 -1.75 -22.21 0.75
C PHE A 71 -0.64 -22.92 -0.02
N ILE A 72 0.43 -23.33 0.66
CA ILE A 72 1.54 -24.07 0.03
C ILE A 72 1.10 -25.43 -0.49
N GLU A 73 0.24 -26.14 0.21
CA GLU A 73 -0.32 -27.41 -0.26
C GLU A 73 -1.13 -27.19 -1.54
N ALA A 74 -2.03 -26.20 -1.56
CA ALA A 74 -2.83 -25.88 -2.74
C ALA A 74 -1.99 -25.48 -3.98
N LEU A 75 -0.84 -24.82 -3.76
CA LEU A 75 0.12 -24.51 -4.83
C LEU A 75 0.89 -25.75 -5.30
N ARG A 76 1.29 -26.64 -4.38
CA ARG A 76 1.98 -27.91 -4.73
C ARG A 76 1.09 -28.87 -5.51
N ASP A 77 -0.18 -28.89 -5.17
CA ASP A 77 -1.20 -29.72 -5.84
C ASP A 77 -1.68 -29.10 -7.16
N ALA A 78 -1.09 -27.96 -7.56
CA ALA A 78 -1.48 -27.20 -8.75
C ALA A 78 -2.98 -26.83 -8.80
N THR A 79 -3.62 -26.71 -7.62
CA THR A 79 -5.00 -26.22 -7.53
C THR A 79 -5.08 -24.74 -7.88
N PHE A 80 -4.01 -24.00 -7.58
CA PHE A 80 -3.84 -22.58 -7.91
C PHE A 80 -2.41 -22.33 -8.40
N ASP A 81 -2.26 -21.41 -9.34
CA ASP A 81 -0.95 -20.98 -9.85
C ASP A 81 -0.32 -19.92 -8.96
N LYS A 82 -1.14 -19.08 -8.32
CA LYS A 82 -0.70 -18.01 -7.44
C LYS A 82 -1.73 -17.76 -6.32
N LEU A 83 -1.24 -17.60 -5.11
CA LEU A 83 -2.03 -17.21 -3.94
C LEU A 83 -1.32 -16.08 -3.19
N VAL A 84 -2.10 -15.14 -2.66
CA VAL A 84 -1.59 -14.04 -1.83
C VAL A 84 -2.12 -14.19 -0.42
N LEU A 85 -1.21 -14.38 0.53
CA LEU A 85 -1.54 -14.46 1.96
C LEU A 85 -1.18 -13.14 2.64
N SER A 86 -2.16 -12.53 3.28
CA SER A 86 -1.99 -11.29 4.05
C SER A 86 -2.04 -11.54 5.55
N ARG A 87 -1.43 -10.63 6.29
CA ARG A 87 -1.55 -10.57 7.76
C ARG A 87 -1.64 -9.12 8.22
N SER A 88 -2.19 -8.94 9.41
CA SER A 88 -2.16 -7.66 10.11
C SER A 88 -1.35 -7.78 11.41
N LEU A 89 -0.69 -6.70 11.79
CA LEU A 89 0.02 -6.56 13.04
C LEU A 89 -0.53 -5.34 13.77
N THR A 90 -0.92 -5.53 15.03
CA THR A 90 -1.31 -4.42 15.90
C THR A 90 -0.12 -4.00 16.73
N ILE A 91 0.26 -2.74 16.63
CA ILE A 91 1.34 -2.14 17.42
C ILE A 91 0.81 -1.02 18.31
N GLY A 92 1.42 -0.87 19.49
CA GLY A 92 1.13 0.24 20.37
C GLY A 92 1.54 1.56 19.72
N LYS A 93 0.65 2.55 19.83
CA LYS A 93 0.93 3.88 19.29
C LYS A 93 1.63 4.71 20.36
N ASN A 94 2.76 5.35 20.01
CA ASN A 94 3.39 6.34 20.85
C ASN A 94 2.41 7.51 21.11
N PRO A 95 2.28 8.05 22.35
CA PRO A 95 1.45 9.20 22.65
C PRO A 95 1.75 10.43 21.76
N GLU A 96 3.00 10.60 21.34
CA GLU A 96 3.44 11.70 20.47
C GLU A 96 3.24 11.40 18.95
N PHE A 97 2.69 10.25 18.61
CA PHE A 97 2.48 9.88 17.21
C PHE A 97 1.57 10.88 16.49
N SER A 98 2.10 11.50 15.44
CA SER A 98 1.37 12.43 14.58
C SER A 98 1.18 11.84 13.18
N PRO A 99 -0.05 11.47 12.78
CA PRO A 99 -0.32 10.99 11.43
C PRO A 99 0.11 11.98 10.33
N SER A 100 -0.03 13.27 10.59
CA SER A 100 0.35 14.32 9.64
C SER A 100 1.88 14.46 9.49
N ALA A 101 2.64 14.26 10.57
CA ALA A 101 4.10 14.24 10.50
C ALA A 101 4.59 13.04 9.69
N VAL A 102 4.04 11.86 9.96
CA VAL A 102 4.38 10.64 9.18
C VAL A 102 3.99 10.80 7.71
N PHE A 103 2.84 11.40 7.40
CA PHE A 103 2.42 11.70 6.03
C PHE A 103 3.45 12.60 5.32
N ARG A 104 3.88 13.69 5.95
CA ARG A 104 4.89 14.59 5.38
C ARG A 104 6.22 13.88 5.13
N ALA A 105 6.70 13.12 6.11
CA ALA A 105 7.92 12.32 5.97
C ALA A 105 7.80 11.30 4.82
N ALA A 106 6.65 10.64 4.67
CA ALA A 106 6.40 9.73 3.57
C ALA A 106 6.42 10.43 2.22
N CYS A 107 5.81 11.62 2.09
CA CYS A 107 5.86 12.43 0.86
C CYS A 107 7.28 12.82 0.46
N GLN A 108 8.14 13.10 1.42
CA GLN A 108 9.55 13.42 1.16
C GLN A 108 10.36 12.19 0.74
N ARG A 109 10.09 11.04 1.36
CA ARG A 109 10.85 9.82 1.14
C ARG A 109 10.44 9.06 -0.12
N TYR A 110 9.16 9.01 -0.45
CA TYR A 110 8.60 8.17 -1.51
C TYR A 110 8.13 9.01 -2.70
N ILE A 111 9.07 9.69 -3.35
CA ILE A 111 8.82 10.67 -4.44
C ILE A 111 8.17 10.06 -5.70
N HIS A 112 8.21 8.73 -5.86
CA HIS A 112 7.61 8.01 -6.99
C HIS A 112 6.33 7.25 -6.61
N SER A 113 5.76 7.57 -5.44
CA SER A 113 4.55 6.91 -4.94
C SER A 113 3.42 7.91 -4.76
N TYR A 114 2.20 7.42 -4.88
CA TYR A 114 1.02 8.15 -4.45
C TYR A 114 0.87 7.98 -2.94
N ILE A 115 0.97 9.08 -2.20
CA ILE A 115 0.85 9.10 -0.74
C ILE A 115 -0.50 9.69 -0.38
N TYR A 116 -1.21 9.04 0.52
CA TYR A 116 -2.47 9.55 1.02
C TYR A 116 -2.58 9.43 2.54
N LEU A 117 -3.26 10.40 3.13
CA LEU A 117 -3.70 10.38 4.51
C LEU A 117 -5.17 10.79 4.52
N CYS A 118 -6.04 9.92 4.96
CA CYS A 118 -7.47 10.22 5.00
C CYS A 118 -8.09 9.73 6.31
N TYR A 119 -9.22 10.34 6.65
CA TYR A 119 -10.06 9.96 7.78
C TYR A 119 -11.51 9.97 7.38
N THR A 120 -12.23 8.93 7.77
CA THR A 120 -13.68 8.92 7.76
C THR A 120 -14.22 8.31 9.05
N PRO A 121 -15.42 8.73 9.51
CA PRO A 121 -16.04 8.10 10.69
C PRO A 121 -16.23 6.58 10.53
N GLN A 122 -16.43 6.11 9.30
CA GLN A 122 -16.68 4.70 8.99
C GLN A 122 -15.40 3.85 8.99
N THR A 123 -14.29 4.41 8.51
CA THR A 123 -13.06 3.64 8.26
C THR A 123 -11.92 4.00 9.22
N GLY A 124 -12.01 5.11 9.96
CA GLY A 124 -10.92 5.63 10.78
C GLY A 124 -9.83 6.34 9.95
N VAL A 125 -8.64 6.44 10.52
CA VAL A 125 -7.47 7.07 9.88
C VAL A 125 -6.70 6.04 9.07
N TRP A 126 -6.42 6.37 7.81
CA TRP A 126 -5.60 5.58 6.90
C TRP A 126 -4.46 6.42 6.34
N LEU A 127 -3.27 5.86 6.35
CA LEU A 127 -2.10 6.39 5.66
C LEU A 127 -1.57 5.29 4.75
N GLY A 128 -1.34 5.61 3.50
CA GLY A 128 -0.81 4.66 2.54
C GLY A 128 0.15 5.29 1.55
N SER A 129 0.98 4.44 0.98
CA SER A 129 1.94 4.75 -0.06
C SER A 129 1.89 3.66 -1.12
N THR A 130 1.65 3.99 -2.37
CA THR A 130 1.66 3.03 -3.46
C THR A 130 2.31 3.60 -4.71
N PRO A 131 3.25 2.88 -5.34
CA PRO A 131 3.76 3.23 -6.66
C PRO A 131 2.85 2.74 -7.79
N GLU A 132 1.87 1.89 -7.49
CA GLU A 132 1.04 1.22 -8.49
C GLU A 132 -0.06 2.13 -9.00
N ILE A 133 -0.20 2.16 -10.33
CA ILE A 133 -1.26 2.86 -11.05
C ILE A 133 -2.02 1.82 -11.87
N ILE A 134 -3.19 1.42 -11.41
CA ILE A 134 -4.03 0.46 -12.14
C ILE A 134 -4.50 1.07 -13.46
N LEU A 135 -4.96 2.31 -13.40
CA LEU A 135 -5.41 3.05 -14.57
C LEU A 135 -5.31 4.55 -14.29
N SER A 136 -4.69 5.27 -15.19
CA SER A 136 -4.68 6.73 -15.19
C SER A 136 -5.07 7.25 -16.57
N GLY A 137 -5.65 8.45 -16.62
CA GLY A 137 -6.02 9.05 -17.90
C GLY A 137 -6.36 10.51 -17.79
N GLU A 138 -6.04 11.23 -18.86
CA GLU A 138 -6.44 12.61 -19.07
C GLU A 138 -6.88 12.78 -20.51
N LYS A 139 -8.01 13.45 -20.72
CA LYS A 139 -8.64 13.63 -22.04
C LYS A 139 -8.96 12.26 -22.68
N ASN A 140 -8.27 11.88 -23.75
CA ASN A 140 -8.49 10.61 -24.45
C ASN A 140 -7.28 9.66 -24.35
N GLU A 141 -6.31 9.96 -23.50
CA GLU A 141 -5.14 9.13 -23.27
C GLU A 141 -5.29 8.35 -21.98
N TRP A 142 -5.09 7.04 -22.04
CA TRP A 142 -5.18 6.15 -20.90
C TRP A 142 -3.90 5.37 -20.73
N ASN A 143 -3.43 5.27 -19.49
CA ASN A 143 -2.19 4.59 -19.13
C ASN A 143 -2.44 3.60 -18.00
N THR A 144 -1.76 2.48 -18.08
CA THR A 144 -1.66 1.48 -17.01
C THR A 144 -0.22 1.11 -16.78
N VAL A 145 0.09 0.59 -15.61
CA VAL A 145 1.44 0.16 -15.23
C VAL A 145 1.34 -1.25 -14.65
N ALA A 146 2.25 -2.12 -15.09
CA ALA A 146 2.44 -3.45 -14.51
C ALA A 146 3.73 -3.45 -13.68
N LEU A 147 3.61 -3.64 -12.36
CA LEU A 147 4.72 -3.70 -11.41
C LEU A 147 4.57 -5.00 -10.59
N ALA A 148 5.46 -5.97 -10.81
CA ALA A 148 5.41 -7.24 -10.11
C ALA A 148 6.79 -7.75 -9.69
N GLY A 149 7.70 -8.03 -10.62
CA GLY A 149 9.04 -8.49 -10.31
C GLY A 149 9.81 -7.50 -9.44
N THR A 150 10.51 -7.99 -8.41
CA THR A 150 11.25 -7.15 -7.46
C THR A 150 12.62 -7.73 -7.20
N GLN A 151 13.66 -6.91 -7.37
CA GLN A 151 15.04 -7.27 -7.00
C GLN A 151 15.71 -6.14 -6.22
N PRO A 152 16.63 -6.48 -5.31
CA PRO A 152 17.42 -5.47 -4.61
C PRO A 152 18.38 -4.75 -5.57
N LEU A 153 18.64 -3.48 -5.32
CA LEU A 153 19.68 -2.76 -6.03
C LEU A 153 21.06 -3.36 -5.70
N GLN A 154 21.90 -3.52 -6.72
CA GLN A 154 23.28 -3.95 -6.57
C GLN A 154 24.18 -2.72 -6.54
N ASN A 155 24.75 -2.40 -5.38
CA ASN A 155 25.56 -1.17 -5.19
C ASN A 155 24.84 0.11 -5.64
N GLY A 156 23.54 0.23 -5.34
CA GLY A 156 22.70 1.36 -5.72
C GLY A 156 22.30 1.42 -7.20
N LYS A 157 22.63 0.39 -8.00
CA LYS A 157 22.30 0.28 -9.42
C LYS A 157 21.30 -0.83 -9.67
N LEU A 158 20.53 -0.68 -10.74
CA LEU A 158 19.64 -1.73 -11.21
C LEU A 158 20.44 -3.00 -11.57
N PRO A 159 19.94 -4.20 -11.23
CA PRO A 159 20.56 -5.44 -11.65
C PRO A 159 20.52 -5.55 -13.19
N GLN A 160 21.62 -6.02 -13.78
CA GLN A 160 21.72 -6.21 -15.23
C GLN A 160 20.93 -7.44 -15.70
N VAL A 161 20.78 -8.43 -14.81
CA VAL A 161 20.11 -9.70 -15.10
C VAL A 161 19.01 -9.91 -14.06
N TRP A 162 17.82 -10.18 -14.53
CA TRP A 162 16.68 -10.56 -13.69
C TRP A 162 16.60 -12.08 -13.60
N ASP A 163 16.35 -12.60 -12.41
CA ASP A 163 16.12 -14.03 -12.23
C ASP A 163 14.78 -14.47 -12.88
N ASP A 164 14.68 -15.76 -13.16
CA ASP A 164 13.53 -16.31 -13.89
C ASP A 164 12.22 -16.14 -13.13
N LYS A 165 12.23 -16.25 -11.80
CA LYS A 165 11.05 -16.05 -10.96
C LYS A 165 10.49 -14.64 -11.13
N ASN A 166 11.34 -13.63 -11.00
CA ASN A 166 10.92 -12.24 -11.10
C ASN A 166 10.48 -11.86 -12.52
N ARG A 167 11.11 -12.43 -13.55
CA ARG A 167 10.64 -12.28 -14.95
C ARG A 167 9.26 -12.87 -15.14
N GLN A 168 9.04 -14.12 -14.71
CA GLN A 168 7.73 -14.78 -14.81
C GLN A 168 6.65 -14.02 -14.02
N GLU A 169 6.98 -13.47 -12.87
CA GLU A 169 6.06 -12.66 -12.07
C GLU A 169 5.65 -11.37 -12.81
N GLN A 170 6.61 -10.72 -13.48
CA GLN A 170 6.34 -9.54 -14.30
C GLN A 170 5.52 -9.87 -15.55
N ASP A 171 5.85 -10.97 -16.22
CA ASP A 171 5.13 -11.42 -17.43
C ASP A 171 3.69 -11.84 -17.12
N TYR A 172 3.43 -12.32 -15.90
CA TYR A 172 2.08 -12.69 -15.45
C TYR A 172 1.16 -11.46 -15.31
N VAL A 173 1.67 -10.32 -14.88
CA VAL A 173 0.90 -9.10 -14.66
C VAL A 173 0.69 -8.32 -15.94
#